data_fd38a04fdd35ee1536c12ff1dac4b637
#
_entry.id   fd38a04fdd35ee1536c12ff1dac4b637
#
_cell.length_a   1.000
_cell.length_b   1.000
_cell.length_c   1.000
_cell.angle_alpha   90.00
_cell.angle_beta   90.00
_cell.angle_gamma   90.00
#
_symmetry.space_group_name_H-M   'P 1'
#
loop_
_entity.id
_entity.type
_entity.pdbx_description
1 polymer ?
#
loop_
_entity_poly.entity_id
_entity_poly.type
_entity_poly.pdbx_seq_one_letter_code
_entity_poly.pdbx_strand_id
1 'polypeptide(L)' 'MYMNKEVALKVYKDCKEQYLKDQTAENWKKFCEAKTNCMRLGVRI' A
#
# COMPACT_ATOMS: atom_id res chain seq x y z
N MET A 1 -5.72 15.61 -2.66
CA MET A 1 -6.11 14.81 -1.49
C MET A 1 -4.88 14.52 -0.64
N TYR A 2 -5.01 14.68 0.66
CA TYR A 2 -3.92 14.56 1.60
C TYR A 2 -3.86 13.14 2.16
N MET A 3 -2.67 12.55 2.13
CA MET A 3 -2.47 11.20 2.68
C MET A 3 -1.61 11.27 3.94
N ASN A 4 -2.13 10.84 5.08
CA ASN A 4 -1.39 10.78 6.33
C ASN A 4 -0.92 9.33 6.60
N LYS A 5 -0.17 9.16 7.70
CA LYS A 5 0.40 7.85 8.04
C LYS A 5 -0.66 6.78 8.24
N GLU A 6 -1.76 7.11 8.88
CA GLU A 6 -2.84 6.14 9.12
C GLU A 6 -3.47 5.69 7.81
N VAL A 7 -3.76 6.64 6.92
CA VAL A 7 -4.35 6.33 5.63
C VAL A 7 -3.38 5.51 4.79
N ALA A 8 -2.11 5.90 4.79
CA ALA A 8 -1.08 5.17 4.03
C ALA A 8 -0.96 3.71 4.50
N LEU A 9 -0.98 3.49 5.81
CA LEU A 9 -0.89 2.14 6.37
C LEU A 9 -2.13 1.32 6.03
N LYS A 10 -3.30 1.93 6.09
CA LYS A 10 -4.56 1.26 5.75
C LYS A 10 -4.56 0.85 4.27
N VAL A 11 -4.17 1.76 3.39
CA VAL A 11 -4.08 1.48 1.96
C VAL A 11 -3.08 0.37 1.69
N TYR A 12 -1.94 0.40 2.36
CA TYR A 12 -0.92 -0.64 2.21
C TYR A 12 -1.47 -2.02 2.59
N LYS A 13 -2.14 -2.12 3.73
CA LYS A 13 -2.71 -3.39 4.17
C LYS A 13 -3.79 -3.90 3.21
N ASP A 14 -4.62 -2.99 2.71
CA ASP A 14 -5.66 -3.33 1.75
C ASP A 14 -5.06 -3.83 0.44
N CYS A 15 -4.09 -3.13 -0.10
CA CYS A 15 -3.41 -3.55 -1.33
C CYS A 15 -2.69 -4.88 -1.16
N LYS A 16 -2.07 -5.11 -0.01
CA LYS A 16 -1.42 -6.37 0.30
C LYS A 16 -2.43 -7.52 0.29
N GLU A 17 -3.56 -7.33 0.92
CA GLU A 17 -4.61 -8.35 0.96
C GLU A 17 -5.16 -8.64 -0.43
N GLN A 18 -5.41 -7.61 -1.21
CA GLN A 18 -5.86 -7.76 -2.59
C GLN A 18 -4.86 -8.55 -3.42
N TYR A 19 -3.58 -8.25 -3.27
CA TYR A 19 -2.54 -8.96 -4.00
C TYR A 19 -2.48 -10.44 -3.59
N LEU A 20 -2.62 -10.74 -2.31
CA LEU A 20 -2.59 -12.13 -1.83
C LEU A 20 -3.78 -12.94 -2.37
N LYS A 21 -4.91 -12.29 -2.60
CA LYS A 21 -6.10 -12.95 -3.15
C LYS A 21 -6.02 -13.08 -4.67
N ASP A 22 -5.42 -12.11 -5.33
CA ASP A 22 -5.37 -12.04 -6.78
C ASP A 22 -4.01 -11.48 -7.21
N GLN A 23 -3.08 -12.36 -7.48
CA GLN A 23 -1.70 -12.00 -7.81
C GLN A 23 -1.57 -11.58 -9.26
N THR A 24 -2.09 -10.41 -9.57
CA THR A 24 -1.99 -9.81 -10.89
C THR A 24 -0.91 -8.73 -10.90
N ALA A 25 -0.42 -8.37 -12.09
CA ALA A 25 0.54 -7.28 -12.24
C ALA A 25 -0.04 -5.96 -11.74
N GLU A 26 -1.32 -5.73 -11.99
CA GLU A 26 -2.00 -4.52 -11.54
C GLU A 26 -2.01 -4.43 -10.01
N ASN A 27 -2.38 -5.51 -9.34
CA ASN A 27 -2.41 -5.54 -7.88
C ASN A 27 -1.01 -5.42 -7.30
N TRP A 28 -0.03 -6.02 -7.94
CA TRP A 28 1.37 -5.89 -7.54
C TRP A 28 1.83 -4.44 -7.59
N LYS A 29 1.50 -3.75 -8.68
CA LYS A 29 1.85 -2.35 -8.85
C LYS A 29 1.24 -1.47 -7.75
N LYS A 30 -0.03 -1.67 -7.45
CA LYS A 30 -0.72 -0.94 -6.38
C LYS A 30 -0.07 -1.20 -5.02
N PHE A 31 0.28 -2.44 -4.75
CA PHE A 31 0.93 -2.83 -3.51
C PHE A 31 2.29 -2.13 -3.37
N CYS A 32 3.10 -2.13 -4.42
CA CYS A 32 4.38 -1.46 -4.42
C CYS A 32 4.26 0.05 -4.20
N GLU A 33 3.28 0.69 -4.84
CA GLU A 33 3.03 2.11 -4.66
C GLU A 33 2.66 2.43 -3.21
N ALA A 34 1.76 1.63 -2.62
CA ALA A 34 1.36 1.81 -1.24
C ALA A 34 2.55 1.64 -0.29
N LYS A 35 3.39 0.65 -0.55
CA LYS A 35 4.60 0.42 0.23
C LYS A 35 5.54 1.63 0.16
N THR A 36 5.77 2.16 -1.04
CA THR A 36 6.62 3.32 -1.24
C THR A 36 6.07 4.55 -0.50
N ASN A 37 4.76 4.77 -0.57
CA ASN A 37 4.13 5.88 0.13
C ASN A 37 4.31 5.76 1.65
N CYS A 38 4.16 4.57 2.19
CA CYS A 38 4.39 4.33 3.62
C CYS A 38 5.84 4.65 4.01
N MET A 39 6.78 4.22 3.19
CA MET A 39 8.20 4.49 3.46
C MET A 39 8.51 5.98 3.42
N ARG A 40 7.93 6.72 2.47
CA ARG A 40 8.11 8.16 2.36
C ARG A 40 7.57 8.91 3.57
N LEU A 41 6.46 8.43 4.12
CA LEU A 41 5.83 9.04 5.29
C LEU A 41 6.46 8.58 6.61
N GLY A 42 7.41 7.65 6.56
CA GLY A 42 8.04 7.11 7.75
C GLY A 42 7.21 6.08 8.48
N VAL A 43 6.28 5.45 7.80
CA VAL A 43 5.45 4.39 8.40
C VAL A 43 6.25 3.08 8.39
N ARG A 44 6.26 2.41 9.53
CA ARG A 44 6.88 1.10 9.62
C ARG A 44 5.90 0.02 9.14
N ILE A 45 6.36 -0.73 8.19
CA ILE A 45 5.56 -1.81 7.60
C ILE A 45 6.37 -3.11 7.56
#